data_82d212e58e595f2a8e63074c7317eeef
#
_entry.id   82d212e58e595f2a8e63074c7317eeef
#
_cell.length_a   1.000
_cell.length_b   1.000
_cell.length_c   1.000
_cell.angle_alpha   90.00
_cell.angle_beta   90.00
_cell.angle_gamma   90.00
#
_symmetry.space_group_name_H-M   'P 1'
#
loop_
_entity.id
_entity.type
_entity.pdbx_description
1 polymer ?
#
loop_
_entity_poly.entity_id
_entity_poly.type
_entity_poly.pdbx_seq_one_letter_code
_entity_poly.pdbx_strand_id
1 'polypeptide(L)'
;MTDPLQPLEQTHGVTRATVALLNRARVHYLLVTKSHLVASPEFRKFLDPDLAHIQISVTNTNDRAALAYEWCSLSSKRLEAVSQLQKLGFDVSLRLSPFIREFIDPAVIAQAEPKKIIVEFLRVNHWIEKWLNGLVDLSPYTLVRRGGYRHLPLGTKQSHLLDLKACLPGAQISVCEDVPEHAGHWRLINPNPDDCCNLRLNHPASRQYPQDSPGSIA
;
A
#
# COMPACT_ATOMS: atom_id res chain seq x y z
N MET A 1 -6.46 -11.66 -3.90
CA MET A 1 -5.82 -10.74 -4.85
C MET A 1 -4.41 -11.25 -5.10
N THR A 2 -4.00 -11.41 -6.33
CA THR A 2 -2.64 -11.83 -6.72
C THR A 2 -1.85 -10.61 -7.19
N ASP A 3 -0.53 -10.60 -6.94
CA ASP A 3 0.34 -9.54 -7.41
C ASP A 3 0.40 -9.58 -8.96
N PRO A 4 0.13 -8.47 -9.66
CA PRO A 4 0.14 -8.42 -11.12
C PRO A 4 1.54 -8.57 -11.72
N LEU A 5 2.60 -8.35 -10.94
CA LEU A 5 3.98 -8.36 -11.40
C LEU A 5 4.79 -9.52 -10.78
N GLN A 6 4.19 -10.70 -10.74
CA GLN A 6 4.93 -11.93 -10.40
C GLN A 6 6.01 -12.21 -11.45
N PRO A 7 7.05 -13.01 -11.13
CA PRO A 7 8.10 -13.37 -12.10
C PRO A 7 7.57 -13.92 -13.43
N LEU A 8 6.44 -14.61 -13.41
CA LEU A 8 5.75 -15.12 -14.62
C LEU A 8 5.30 -14.02 -15.59
N GLU A 9 5.15 -12.78 -15.13
CA GLU A 9 4.84 -11.64 -15.99
C GLU A 9 5.91 -11.40 -17.05
N GLN A 10 7.17 -11.69 -16.74
CA GLN A 10 8.27 -11.57 -17.71
C GLN A 10 8.09 -12.51 -18.89
N THR A 11 7.51 -13.69 -18.67
CA THR A 11 7.27 -14.70 -19.70
C THR A 11 5.93 -14.48 -20.40
N HIS A 12 4.86 -14.28 -19.67
CA HIS A 12 3.49 -14.28 -20.21
C HIS A 12 2.99 -12.91 -20.63
N GLY A 13 3.45 -11.82 -19.99
CA GLY A 13 3.10 -10.46 -20.38
C GLY A 13 1.63 -10.06 -20.24
N VAL A 14 0.88 -10.74 -19.35
CA VAL A 14 -0.56 -10.51 -19.19
C VAL A 14 -0.84 -9.10 -18.66
N THR A 15 -0.10 -8.66 -17.65
CA THR A 15 -0.24 -7.32 -17.09
C THR A 15 0.17 -6.26 -18.10
N ARG A 16 1.25 -6.47 -18.87
CA ARG A 16 1.67 -5.56 -19.93
C ARG A 16 0.60 -5.41 -21.01
N ALA A 17 -0.01 -6.51 -21.43
CA ALA A 17 -1.09 -6.48 -22.42
C ALA A 17 -2.31 -5.72 -21.89
N THR A 18 -2.68 -5.96 -20.61
CA THR A 18 -3.80 -5.26 -19.94
C THR A 18 -3.54 -3.77 -19.84
N VAL A 19 -2.36 -3.36 -19.37
CA VAL A 19 -1.95 -1.96 -19.28
C VAL A 19 -1.98 -1.27 -20.65
N ALA A 20 -1.48 -1.94 -21.70
CA ALA A 20 -1.53 -1.40 -23.07
C ALA A 20 -2.96 -1.17 -23.56
N LEU A 21 -3.92 -2.03 -23.17
CA LEU A 21 -5.35 -1.85 -23.48
C LEU A 21 -5.93 -0.65 -22.72
N LEU A 22 -5.64 -0.53 -21.43
CA LEU A 22 -6.11 0.58 -20.59
C LEU A 22 -5.56 1.92 -21.09
N ASN A 23 -4.29 1.99 -21.47
CA ASN A 23 -3.68 3.18 -22.03
C ASN A 23 -4.37 3.61 -23.36
N ARG A 24 -4.63 2.65 -24.26
CA ARG A 24 -5.37 2.95 -25.51
C ARG A 24 -6.77 3.47 -25.25
N ALA A 25 -7.44 2.92 -24.23
CA ALA A 25 -8.79 3.34 -23.82
C ALA A 25 -8.78 4.62 -22.98
N ARG A 26 -7.60 5.19 -22.62
CA ARG A 26 -7.43 6.32 -21.70
C ARG A 26 -8.09 6.09 -20.33
N VAL A 27 -8.05 4.84 -19.86
CA VAL A 27 -8.57 4.45 -18.55
C VAL A 27 -7.46 4.47 -17.53
N HIS A 28 -7.69 5.16 -16.41
CA HIS A 28 -6.76 5.19 -15.29
C HIS A 28 -6.77 3.86 -14.54
N TYR A 29 -5.61 3.47 -14.05
CA TYR A 29 -5.45 2.19 -13.37
C TYR A 29 -4.53 2.31 -12.15
N LEU A 30 -4.78 1.45 -11.18
CA LEU A 30 -3.96 1.29 -9.99
C LEU A 30 -3.22 -0.05 -10.05
N LEU A 31 -1.89 0.01 -10.01
CA LEU A 31 -1.01 -1.15 -9.85
C LEU A 31 -0.55 -1.25 -8.40
N VAL A 32 -0.94 -2.30 -7.71
CA VAL A 32 -0.44 -2.61 -6.36
C VAL A 32 0.47 -3.83 -6.45
N THR A 33 1.72 -3.69 -6.05
CA THR A 33 2.72 -4.77 -6.24
C THR A 33 3.76 -4.81 -5.13
N LYS A 34 4.33 -6.00 -4.90
CA LYS A 34 5.54 -6.26 -4.12
C LYS A 34 6.77 -6.51 -5.02
N SER A 35 6.67 -6.19 -6.31
CA SER A 35 7.71 -6.44 -7.29
C SER A 35 8.40 -5.15 -7.73
N HIS A 36 9.73 -5.15 -7.69
CA HIS A 36 10.53 -4.05 -8.24
C HIS A 36 10.49 -3.99 -9.77
N LEU A 37 9.97 -5.05 -10.44
CA LEU A 37 9.85 -5.12 -11.91
C LEU A 37 9.03 -3.98 -12.49
N VAL A 38 8.14 -3.37 -11.71
CA VAL A 38 7.36 -2.19 -12.13
C VAL A 38 8.25 -1.03 -12.59
N ALA A 39 9.44 -0.90 -12.00
CA ALA A 39 10.41 0.14 -12.35
C ALA A 39 11.42 -0.29 -13.41
N SER A 40 11.45 -1.58 -13.81
CA SER A 40 12.37 -2.05 -14.84
C SER A 40 12.11 -1.36 -16.19
N PRO A 41 13.14 -1.06 -17.00
CA PRO A 41 12.96 -0.45 -18.31
C PRO A 41 12.00 -1.24 -19.21
N GLU A 42 12.04 -2.59 -19.11
CA GLU A 42 11.24 -3.50 -19.91
C GLU A 42 9.75 -3.41 -19.62
N PHE A 43 9.38 -3.17 -18.35
CA PHE A 43 7.98 -3.01 -17.95
C PHE A 43 7.54 -1.55 -18.02
N ARG A 44 8.36 -0.64 -17.51
CA ARG A 44 8.04 0.79 -17.39
C ARG A 44 7.65 1.45 -18.73
N LYS A 45 8.22 1.02 -19.85
CA LYS A 45 7.87 1.54 -21.20
C LYS A 45 6.40 1.35 -21.57
N PHE A 46 5.68 0.47 -20.89
CA PHE A 46 4.24 0.26 -21.08
C PHE A 46 3.38 1.15 -20.17
N LEU A 47 3.96 1.80 -19.16
CA LEU A 47 3.22 2.66 -18.26
C LEU A 47 3.03 4.05 -18.88
N ASP A 48 1.82 4.59 -18.78
CA ASP A 48 1.51 5.98 -19.09
C ASP A 48 1.52 6.79 -17.78
N PRO A 49 2.42 7.78 -17.60
CA PRO A 49 2.51 8.54 -16.36
C PRO A 49 1.24 9.30 -15.98
N ASP A 50 0.39 9.63 -16.97
CA ASP A 50 -0.86 10.34 -16.75
C ASP A 50 -1.98 9.42 -16.26
N LEU A 51 -1.89 8.11 -16.56
CA LEU A 51 -2.94 7.12 -16.29
C LEU A 51 -2.57 6.16 -15.15
N ALA A 52 -1.28 5.93 -14.94
CA ALA A 52 -0.79 4.96 -13.97
C ALA A 52 -0.73 5.52 -12.56
N HIS A 53 -1.39 4.83 -11.62
CA HIS A 53 -1.14 4.99 -10.19
C HIS A 53 -0.44 3.74 -9.70
N ILE A 54 0.65 3.89 -8.97
CA ILE A 54 1.49 2.76 -8.57
C ILE A 54 1.63 2.75 -7.05
N GLN A 55 1.34 1.61 -6.44
CA GLN A 55 1.60 1.37 -5.02
C GLN A 55 2.58 0.22 -4.88
N ILE A 56 3.74 0.49 -4.31
CA ILE A 56 4.77 -0.51 -4.05
C ILE A 56 4.73 -0.86 -2.56
N SER A 57 4.39 -2.13 -2.27
CA SER A 57 4.23 -2.59 -0.89
C SER A 57 5.56 -3.00 -0.28
N VAL A 58 5.85 -2.50 0.92
CA VAL A 58 6.96 -2.91 1.78
C VAL A 58 6.38 -3.27 3.15
N THR A 59 6.71 -4.47 3.64
CA THR A 59 6.22 -5.01 4.92
C THR A 59 7.30 -5.07 5.99
N ASN A 60 8.56 -5.03 5.56
CA ASN A 60 9.72 -5.03 6.43
C ASN A 60 10.85 -4.27 5.73
N THR A 61 11.57 -3.44 6.45
CA THR A 61 12.73 -2.71 5.92
C THR A 61 14.03 -3.51 5.95
N ASN A 62 14.04 -4.66 6.64
CA ASN A 62 15.15 -5.59 6.65
C ASN A 62 14.92 -6.73 5.65
N ASP A 63 15.70 -6.77 4.58
CA ASP A 63 15.59 -7.77 3.52
C ASP A 63 15.67 -9.20 4.02
N ARG A 64 16.62 -9.49 4.93
CA ARG A 64 16.81 -10.84 5.47
C ARG A 64 15.63 -11.28 6.33
N ALA A 65 15.09 -10.38 7.15
CA ALA A 65 13.91 -10.66 7.96
C ALA A 65 12.65 -10.84 7.10
N ALA A 66 12.51 -10.07 6.03
CA ALA A 66 11.39 -10.20 5.08
C ALA A 66 11.35 -11.58 4.43
N LEU A 67 12.48 -12.15 4.07
CA LEU A 67 12.58 -13.48 3.43
C LEU A 67 12.08 -14.63 4.32
N ALA A 68 11.95 -14.42 5.63
CA ALA A 68 11.41 -15.43 6.54
C ALA A 68 9.90 -15.70 6.30
N TYR A 69 9.17 -14.75 5.69
CA TYR A 69 7.71 -14.85 5.49
C TYR A 69 7.20 -14.30 4.15
N GLU A 70 8.03 -13.63 3.35
CA GLU A 70 7.68 -13.08 2.04
C GLU A 70 8.58 -13.63 0.93
N TRP A 71 7.97 -14.17 -0.12
CA TRP A 71 8.68 -14.65 -1.31
C TRP A 71 8.41 -13.68 -2.48
N CYS A 72 9.04 -12.53 -2.41
CA CYS A 72 8.89 -11.47 -3.41
C CYS A 72 10.21 -10.70 -3.58
N SER A 73 10.21 -9.60 -4.30
CA SER A 73 11.40 -8.74 -4.42
C SER A 73 11.90 -8.25 -3.05
N LEU A 74 13.19 -8.12 -2.88
CA LEU A 74 13.79 -7.55 -1.67
C LEU A 74 13.21 -6.15 -1.38
N SER A 75 13.05 -5.82 -0.12
CA SER A 75 12.50 -4.53 0.31
C SER A 75 13.36 -3.34 -0.14
N SER A 76 14.69 -3.49 -0.10
CA SER A 76 15.64 -2.51 -0.62
C SER A 76 15.39 -2.21 -2.11
N LYS A 77 15.14 -3.24 -2.93
CA LYS A 77 14.81 -3.09 -4.36
C LYS A 77 13.45 -2.45 -4.60
N ARG A 78 12.49 -2.72 -3.71
CA ARG A 78 11.16 -2.08 -3.77
C ARG A 78 11.25 -0.59 -3.41
N LEU A 79 12.03 -0.20 -2.41
CA LEU A 79 12.28 1.20 -2.05
C LEU A 79 13.03 1.95 -3.16
N GLU A 80 14.06 1.31 -3.77
CA GLU A 80 14.74 1.85 -4.94
C GLU A 80 13.76 2.12 -6.10
N ALA A 81 12.83 1.18 -6.36
CA ALA A 81 11.80 1.32 -7.38
C ALA A 81 10.85 2.51 -7.10
N VAL A 82 10.46 2.75 -5.84
CA VAL A 82 9.70 3.95 -5.45
C VAL A 82 10.44 5.22 -5.86
N SER A 83 11.71 5.34 -5.45
CA SER A 83 12.54 6.52 -5.75
C SER A 83 12.72 6.73 -7.25
N GLN A 84 13.00 5.64 -8.00
CA GLN A 84 13.17 5.71 -9.46
C GLN A 84 11.93 6.20 -10.18
N LEU A 85 10.76 5.63 -9.87
CA LEU A 85 9.51 5.99 -10.53
C LEU A 85 9.07 7.42 -10.18
N GLN A 86 9.29 7.87 -8.94
CA GLN A 86 9.03 9.26 -8.54
C GLN A 86 9.87 10.25 -9.34
N LYS A 87 11.18 9.97 -9.51
CA LYS A 87 12.10 10.81 -10.31
C LYS A 87 11.67 10.89 -11.78
N LEU A 88 11.00 9.88 -12.28
CA LEU A 88 10.47 9.82 -13.64
C LEU A 88 9.07 10.44 -13.77
N GLY A 89 8.52 11.01 -12.70
CA GLY A 89 7.25 11.73 -12.73
C GLY A 89 5.99 10.87 -12.57
N PHE A 90 6.13 9.58 -12.30
CA PHE A 90 4.97 8.72 -12.02
C PHE A 90 4.31 9.06 -10.69
N ASP A 91 3.00 8.84 -10.60
CA ASP A 91 2.26 8.88 -9.35
C ASP A 91 2.49 7.58 -8.56
N VAL A 92 3.38 7.65 -7.57
CA VAL A 92 3.84 6.48 -6.80
C VAL A 92 3.60 6.70 -5.32
N SER A 93 3.04 5.71 -4.66
CA SER A 93 2.95 5.62 -3.21
C SER A 93 3.75 4.42 -2.68
N LEU A 94 4.52 4.64 -1.63
CA LEU A 94 5.01 3.55 -0.79
C LEU A 94 3.83 3.03 0.05
N ARG A 95 3.53 1.72 -0.04
CA ARG A 95 2.48 1.10 0.75
C ARG A 95 3.09 0.24 1.85
N LEU A 96 2.89 0.61 3.11
CA LEU A 96 3.25 -0.19 4.28
C LEU A 96 2.06 -1.10 4.60
N SER A 97 2.05 -2.32 4.02
CA SER A 97 0.89 -3.21 4.10
C SER A 97 1.32 -4.69 4.10
N PRO A 98 1.08 -5.40 5.22
CA PRO A 98 0.63 -4.88 6.50
C PRO A 98 1.72 -4.03 7.18
N PHE A 99 1.29 -2.97 7.87
CA PHE A 99 2.18 -2.18 8.71
C PHE A 99 2.30 -2.85 10.09
N ILE A 100 3.52 -3.25 10.40
CA ILE A 100 3.94 -3.82 11.69
C ILE A 100 5.10 -2.93 12.16
N ARG A 101 4.90 -2.22 13.26
CA ARG A 101 5.84 -1.16 13.70
C ARG A 101 7.28 -1.67 13.86
N GLU A 102 7.42 -2.86 14.40
CA GLU A 102 8.71 -3.50 14.70
C GLU A 102 9.48 -3.90 13.42
N PHE A 103 8.78 -4.01 12.29
CA PHE A 103 9.39 -4.39 11.01
C PHE A 103 9.85 -3.19 10.20
N ILE A 104 9.47 -1.98 10.61
CA ILE A 104 9.69 -0.75 9.86
C ILE A 104 10.72 0.13 10.55
N ASP A 105 11.87 0.30 9.91
CA ASP A 105 12.84 1.35 10.24
C ASP A 105 12.56 2.58 9.37
N PRO A 106 12.06 3.69 9.95
CA PRO A 106 11.78 4.90 9.19
C PRO A 106 13.03 5.52 8.55
N ALA A 107 14.24 5.30 9.13
CA ALA A 107 15.47 5.84 8.56
C ALA A 107 15.82 5.16 7.22
N VAL A 108 15.50 3.87 7.08
CA VAL A 108 15.65 3.16 5.81
C VAL A 108 14.65 3.67 4.77
N ILE A 109 13.39 3.93 5.19
CA ILE A 109 12.37 4.50 4.31
C ILE A 109 12.77 5.91 3.86
N ALA A 110 13.32 6.73 4.74
CA ALA A 110 13.73 8.11 4.44
C ALA A 110 14.75 8.18 3.29
N GLN A 111 15.59 7.17 3.11
CA GLN A 111 16.55 7.11 2.01
C GLN A 111 15.90 7.04 0.62
N ALA A 112 14.68 6.53 0.53
CA ALA A 112 13.91 6.47 -0.70
C ALA A 112 13.12 7.76 -0.99
N GLU A 113 13.07 8.68 -0.02
CA GLU A 113 12.36 9.97 -0.08
C GLU A 113 10.92 9.86 -0.62
N PRO A 114 10.07 8.94 -0.08
CA PRO A 114 8.73 8.73 -0.62
C PRO A 114 7.87 9.99 -0.41
N LYS A 115 7.25 10.49 -1.48
CA LYS A 115 6.33 11.64 -1.41
C LYS A 115 4.98 11.27 -0.82
N LYS A 116 4.55 10.03 -1.05
CA LYS A 116 3.28 9.48 -0.57
C LYS A 116 3.49 8.15 0.13
N ILE A 117 2.90 7.99 1.28
CA ILE A 117 2.92 6.74 2.05
C ILE A 117 1.48 6.35 2.41
N ILE A 118 1.14 5.09 2.17
CA ILE A 118 -0.12 4.50 2.59
C ILE A 118 0.17 3.49 3.70
N VAL A 119 -0.45 3.68 4.84
CA VAL A 119 -0.33 2.78 5.99
C VAL A 119 -1.58 1.91 6.08
N GLU A 120 -1.41 0.60 6.07
CA GLU A 120 -2.46 -0.37 6.33
C GLU A 120 -2.04 -1.23 7.51
N PHE A 121 -2.63 -0.99 8.67
CA PHE A 121 -2.31 -1.72 9.89
C PHE A 121 -2.64 -3.21 9.77
N LEU A 122 -1.83 -4.05 10.41
CA LEU A 122 -2.06 -5.50 10.45
C LEU A 122 -3.44 -5.83 11.02
N ARG A 123 -4.16 -6.69 10.31
CA ARG A 123 -5.39 -7.34 10.75
C ARG A 123 -5.09 -8.79 11.07
N VAL A 124 -5.38 -9.23 12.29
CA VAL A 124 -5.03 -10.56 12.77
C VAL A 124 -6.25 -11.45 12.82
N ASN A 125 -6.23 -12.53 12.08
CA ASN A 125 -7.12 -13.67 12.21
C ASN A 125 -6.31 -14.93 12.54
N HIS A 126 -6.97 -16.06 12.71
CA HIS A 126 -6.33 -17.32 13.01
C HIS A 126 -5.20 -17.73 12.04
N TRP A 127 -5.35 -17.46 10.73
CA TRP A 127 -4.33 -17.79 9.74
C TRP A 127 -3.11 -16.87 9.83
N ILE A 128 -3.35 -15.58 10.00
CA ILE A 128 -2.29 -14.58 10.20
C ILE A 128 -1.55 -14.84 11.50
N GLU A 129 -2.26 -15.21 12.58
CA GLU A 129 -1.66 -15.59 13.85
C GLU A 129 -0.71 -16.78 13.70
N LYS A 130 -1.12 -17.83 13.00
CA LYS A 130 -0.25 -18.97 12.71
C LYS A 130 0.96 -18.59 11.86
N TRP A 131 0.74 -17.75 10.85
CA TRP A 131 1.79 -17.34 9.92
C TRP A 131 2.86 -16.45 10.58
N LEU A 132 2.44 -15.56 11.47
CA LEU A 132 3.33 -14.62 12.19
C LEU A 132 3.75 -15.14 13.57
N ASN A 133 3.45 -16.39 13.89
CA ASN A 133 3.79 -16.98 15.19
C ASN A 133 5.31 -16.87 15.48
N GLY A 134 5.65 -16.27 16.61
CA GLY A 134 7.05 -16.04 17.02
C GLY A 134 7.77 -14.91 16.28
N LEU A 135 7.13 -14.27 15.28
CA LEU A 135 7.71 -13.14 14.55
C LEU A 135 7.21 -11.78 15.08
N VAL A 136 6.00 -11.74 15.62
CA VAL A 136 5.34 -10.51 16.09
C VAL A 136 4.65 -10.79 17.41
N ASP A 137 4.75 -9.86 18.37
CA ASP A 137 3.89 -9.88 19.55
C ASP A 137 2.47 -9.47 19.18
N LEU A 138 1.57 -10.43 19.20
CA LEU A 138 0.15 -10.21 18.88
C LEU A 138 -0.72 -9.94 20.15
N SER A 139 -0.13 -9.88 21.33
CA SER A 139 -0.86 -9.64 22.58
C SER A 139 -1.61 -8.29 22.63
N PRO A 140 -1.12 -7.19 21.98
CA PRO A 140 -1.83 -5.92 21.96
C PRO A 140 -3.06 -5.91 21.02
N TYR A 141 -3.22 -6.93 20.18
CA TYR A 141 -4.31 -6.96 19.20
C TYR A 141 -5.62 -7.44 19.84
N THR A 142 -6.65 -6.64 19.77
CA THR A 142 -7.96 -6.90 20.37
C THR A 142 -9.04 -7.11 19.31
N LEU A 143 -10.08 -7.90 19.63
CA LEU A 143 -11.23 -8.07 18.76
C LEU A 143 -12.01 -6.76 18.65
N VAL A 144 -12.22 -6.31 17.43
CA VAL A 144 -13.19 -5.27 17.11
C VAL A 144 -14.51 -5.94 16.78
N ARG A 145 -15.64 -5.38 17.22
CA ARG A 145 -16.98 -6.01 17.22
C ARG A 145 -17.47 -6.54 15.87
N ARG A 146 -16.91 -6.08 14.75
CA ARG A 146 -17.34 -6.50 13.39
C ARG A 146 -16.13 -7.04 12.62
N GLY A 147 -16.33 -8.18 11.93
CA GLY A 147 -15.38 -8.70 10.95
C GLY A 147 -14.46 -9.83 11.39
N GLY A 148 -14.46 -10.25 12.67
CA GLY A 148 -13.70 -11.42 13.15
C GLY A 148 -12.18 -11.27 13.14
N TYR A 149 -11.67 -10.03 12.94
CA TYR A 149 -10.25 -9.72 13.03
C TYR A 149 -9.93 -9.02 14.35
N ARG A 150 -8.73 -9.29 14.86
CA ARG A 150 -8.12 -8.51 15.94
C ARG A 150 -7.31 -7.37 15.33
N HIS A 151 -7.36 -6.22 15.97
CA HIS A 151 -6.67 -5.00 15.55
C HIS A 151 -5.93 -4.37 16.71
N LEU A 152 -4.91 -3.56 16.43
CA LEU A 152 -4.35 -2.68 17.43
C LEU A 152 -5.41 -1.64 17.88
N PRO A 153 -5.40 -1.24 19.16
CA PRO A 153 -6.21 -0.12 19.64
C PRO A 153 -5.91 1.17 18.86
N LEU A 154 -6.92 2.03 18.67
CA LEU A 154 -6.78 3.28 17.94
C LEU A 154 -5.64 4.15 18.47
N GLY A 155 -5.52 4.30 19.82
CA GLY A 155 -4.45 5.08 20.43
C GLY A 155 -3.04 4.57 20.10
N THR A 156 -2.86 3.25 20.05
CA THR A 156 -1.57 2.64 19.65
C THR A 156 -1.27 2.93 18.18
N LYS A 157 -2.27 2.81 17.29
CA LYS A 157 -2.11 3.16 15.88
C LYS A 157 -1.76 4.64 15.67
N GLN A 158 -2.41 5.52 16.44
CA GLN A 158 -2.11 6.97 16.42
C GLN A 158 -0.67 7.26 16.83
N SER A 159 -0.18 6.63 17.92
CA SER A 159 1.21 6.78 18.36
C SER A 159 2.20 6.35 17.27
N HIS A 160 1.99 5.15 16.69
CA HIS A 160 2.85 4.65 15.61
C HIS A 160 2.83 5.56 14.38
N LEU A 161 1.68 6.15 14.06
CA LEU A 161 1.56 7.08 12.93
C LEU A 161 2.28 8.40 13.20
N LEU A 162 2.20 8.92 14.44
CA LEU A 162 2.92 10.13 14.85
C LEU A 162 4.43 9.94 14.78
N ASP A 163 4.94 8.80 15.27
CA ASP A 163 6.35 8.45 15.17
C ASP A 163 6.81 8.40 13.71
N LEU A 164 6.02 7.77 12.84
CA LEU A 164 6.32 7.69 11.41
C LEU A 164 6.33 9.09 10.76
N LYS A 165 5.35 9.94 11.08
CA LYS A 165 5.28 11.32 10.57
C LYS A 165 6.46 12.18 11.04
N ALA A 166 6.88 12.03 12.29
CA ALA A 166 8.03 12.74 12.83
C ALA A 166 9.34 12.40 12.10
N CYS A 167 9.50 11.12 11.71
CA CYS A 167 10.67 10.66 10.97
C CYS A 167 10.62 10.99 9.47
N LEU A 168 9.44 11.21 8.89
CA LEU A 168 9.21 11.40 7.45
C LEU A 168 8.37 12.67 7.18
N PRO A 169 8.85 13.85 7.61
CA PRO A 169 8.05 15.09 7.57
C PRO A 169 7.71 15.57 6.15
N GLY A 170 8.48 15.13 5.14
CA GLY A 170 8.24 15.48 3.72
C GLY A 170 7.21 14.58 3.03
N ALA A 171 6.76 13.50 3.67
CA ALA A 171 5.83 12.54 3.07
C ALA A 171 4.37 12.87 3.43
N GLN A 172 3.49 12.79 2.44
CA GLN A 172 2.05 12.72 2.66
C GLN A 172 1.68 11.31 3.13
N ILE A 173 1.22 11.16 4.36
CA ILE A 173 0.86 9.87 4.94
C ILE A 173 -0.65 9.76 5.07
N SER A 174 -1.23 8.71 4.48
CA SER A 174 -2.63 8.32 4.60
C SER A 174 -2.77 6.94 5.25
N VAL A 175 -3.88 6.72 5.92
CA VAL A 175 -4.23 5.42 6.52
C VAL A 175 -5.37 4.80 5.71
N CYS A 176 -5.12 3.62 5.15
CA CYS A 176 -6.11 2.80 4.46
C CYS A 176 -6.57 1.68 5.40
N GLU A 177 -7.72 1.87 6.02
CA GLU A 177 -8.26 0.90 6.98
C GLU A 177 -9.79 0.88 6.91
N ASP A 178 -10.36 -0.32 6.98
CA ASP A 178 -11.79 -0.60 6.89
C ASP A 178 -12.46 -0.88 8.26
N VAL A 179 -11.79 -0.55 9.38
CA VAL A 179 -12.36 -0.68 10.72
C VAL A 179 -13.35 0.45 10.97
N PRO A 180 -14.66 0.19 11.05
CA PRO A 180 -15.68 1.24 11.16
C PRO A 180 -15.45 2.15 12.38
N GLU A 181 -15.02 1.58 13.50
CA GLU A 181 -14.76 2.31 14.75
C GLU A 181 -13.61 3.31 14.62
N HIS A 182 -12.68 3.09 13.68
CA HIS A 182 -11.53 3.96 13.44
C HIS A 182 -11.71 4.88 12.23
N ALA A 183 -12.65 4.55 11.33
CA ALA A 183 -12.82 5.21 10.03
C ALA A 183 -13.04 6.73 10.15
N GLY A 184 -13.85 7.15 11.11
CA GLY A 184 -14.12 8.56 11.38
C GLY A 184 -12.84 9.33 11.74
N HIS A 185 -11.95 8.72 12.53
CA HIS A 185 -10.67 9.32 12.88
C HIS A 185 -9.74 9.45 11.67
N TRP A 186 -9.63 8.38 10.85
CA TRP A 186 -8.76 8.41 9.67
C TRP A 186 -9.21 9.43 8.63
N ARG A 187 -10.52 9.62 8.46
CA ARG A 187 -11.07 10.67 7.58
C ARG A 187 -10.64 12.09 7.99
N LEU A 188 -10.45 12.33 9.29
CA LEU A 188 -10.03 13.65 9.79
C LEU A 188 -8.55 13.95 9.54
N ILE A 189 -7.71 12.92 9.44
CA ILE A 189 -6.25 13.09 9.36
C ILE A 189 -5.65 12.72 8.00
N ASN A 190 -6.38 11.99 7.17
CA ASN A 190 -5.95 11.67 5.81
C ASN A 190 -5.92 12.94 4.95
N PRO A 191 -4.93 13.07 4.05
CA PRO A 191 -4.86 14.20 3.11
C PRO A 191 -6.11 14.34 2.24
N ASN A 192 -6.72 13.21 1.90
CA ASN A 192 -8.03 13.13 1.25
C ASN A 192 -8.96 12.25 2.10
N PRO A 193 -10.02 12.83 2.70
CA PRO A 193 -10.98 12.07 3.51
C PRO A 193 -11.72 10.97 2.76
N ASP A 194 -11.91 11.14 1.45
CA ASP A 194 -12.71 10.25 0.61
C ASP A 194 -11.85 9.28 -0.21
N ASP A 195 -10.52 9.42 -0.15
CA ASP A 195 -9.58 8.56 -0.87
C ASP A 195 -8.38 8.16 0.01
N CYS A 196 -8.53 7.08 0.76
CA CYS A 196 -7.45 6.53 1.59
C CYS A 196 -6.26 6.01 0.76
N CYS A 197 -6.44 5.75 -0.53
CA CYS A 197 -5.36 5.33 -1.44
C CYS A 197 -4.49 6.50 -1.90
N ASN A 198 -4.85 7.73 -1.54
CA ASN A 198 -4.09 8.95 -1.84
C ASN A 198 -3.75 9.10 -3.34
N LEU A 199 -4.71 8.79 -4.21
CA LEU A 199 -4.61 8.98 -5.65
C LEU A 199 -4.63 10.49 -5.97
N ARG A 200 -4.29 10.88 -7.19
CA ARG A 200 -4.36 12.30 -7.59
C ARG A 200 -5.80 12.79 -7.51
N LEU A 201 -6.04 13.86 -6.74
CA LEU A 201 -7.37 14.41 -6.46
C LEU A 201 -8.19 14.79 -7.70
N ASN A 202 -7.54 15.20 -8.78
CA ASN A 202 -8.21 15.64 -10.01
C ASN A 202 -8.45 14.50 -11.00
N HIS A 203 -8.28 13.27 -10.56
CA HIS A 203 -8.31 12.12 -11.43
C HIS A 203 -9.74 11.60 -11.59
N PRO A 204 -10.26 11.36 -12.81
CA PRO A 204 -11.58 10.80 -13.02
C PRO A 204 -11.79 9.44 -12.35
N ALA A 205 -10.72 8.64 -12.15
CA ALA A 205 -10.81 7.34 -11.50
C ALA A 205 -11.22 7.43 -10.02
N SER A 206 -10.88 8.50 -9.31
CA SER A 206 -11.32 8.70 -7.92
C SER A 206 -12.84 8.89 -7.81
N ARG A 207 -13.53 9.17 -8.93
CA ARG A 207 -14.99 9.35 -9.01
C ARG A 207 -15.75 8.13 -9.54
N GLN A 208 -15.04 7.05 -9.93
CA GLN A 208 -15.66 5.92 -10.65
C GLN A 208 -16.15 4.78 -9.76
N TYR A 209 -15.95 4.84 -8.45
CA TYR A 209 -16.69 3.96 -7.56
C TYR A 209 -18.00 4.66 -7.19
N PRO A 210 -19.18 4.18 -7.69
CA PRO A 210 -20.44 4.62 -7.16
C PRO A 210 -20.40 4.34 -5.66
N GLN A 211 -20.54 5.36 -4.85
CA GLN A 211 -20.93 5.14 -3.47
C GLN A 211 -22.29 4.47 -3.58
N ASP A 212 -22.38 3.20 -3.23
CA ASP A 212 -23.65 2.53 -3.04
C ASP A 212 -24.44 3.38 -2.05
N SER A 213 -25.40 4.11 -2.57
CA SER A 213 -26.36 4.83 -1.74
C SER A 213 -27.07 3.78 -0.90
N PRO A 214 -27.06 3.86 0.44
CA PRO A 214 -27.82 2.95 1.26
C PRO A 214 -29.30 3.30 1.07
N GLY A 215 -30.01 2.53 0.25
CA GLY A 215 -31.46 2.72 0.13
C GLY A 215 -32.02 2.37 -1.23
N SER A 216 -32.28 1.10 -1.45
CA SER A 216 -33.51 0.58 -2.01
C SER A 216 -33.44 -0.94 -2.12
N ILE A 217 -33.68 -1.59 -1.00
CA ILE A 217 -34.28 -2.93 -1.05
C ILE A 217 -35.75 -2.69 -0.77
N ALA A 218 -36.55 -2.66 -1.81
CA ALA A 218 -37.95 -2.89 -1.76
C ALA A 218 -38.23 -4.37 -2.01
#